data_ea91ee65717d2ad097a9a51d384b7480
#
_entry.id   ea91ee65717d2ad097a9a51d384b7480
#
_cell.length_a   1.000
_cell.length_b   1.000
_cell.length_c   1.000
_cell.angle_alpha   90.00
_cell.angle_beta   90.00
_cell.angle_gamma   90.00
#
_symmetry.space_group_name_H-M   'P 1'
#
loop_
_entity.id
_entity.type
_entity.pdbx_description
1 polymer ?
#
loop_
_entity_poly.entity_id
_entity_poly.type
_entity_poly.pdbx_seq_one_letter_code
_entity_poly.pdbx_strand_id
1 'polypeptide(L)'
;MKHEVLTDIYHSYDEYDGILTMYYNHRILRCINCDSISYQNKTVNSEEVYQIGEEVDGSPIWEDNAQINFYPVRDEVTAFSKEFQKILPEEIYLTYEEVIVALNNNMPLLTGLGLRTLLEQIIKYFGRSDDLGVILTQFEEDGFISTKQRELLDSIRYLGNDAAHRADSKSRKDLIFHLKVLENLIQQLFVYYKMGEESSKKRLRVSD
;
A
#
# COMPACT_ATOMS: atom_id res chain seq x y z
N MET A 1 0.57 19.04 5.40
CA MET A 1 -0.70 19.31 4.70
C MET A 1 -1.64 20.04 5.66
N LYS A 2 -2.23 21.18 5.28
CA LYS A 2 -3.13 21.94 6.18
C LYS A 2 -4.58 21.53 5.92
N HIS A 3 -5.34 21.32 6.99
CA HIS A 3 -6.76 20.96 6.94
C HIS A 3 -7.56 21.98 7.76
N GLU A 4 -8.76 22.26 7.30
CA GLU A 4 -9.79 22.97 8.05
C GLU A 4 -10.66 21.95 8.77
N VAL A 5 -10.97 22.19 10.04
CA VAL A 5 -11.89 21.35 10.82
C VAL A 5 -13.31 21.89 10.58
N LEU A 6 -14.15 21.10 9.93
CA LEU A 6 -15.55 21.44 9.66
C LEU A 6 -16.46 21.07 10.83
N THR A 7 -16.16 19.98 11.52
CA THR A 7 -16.92 19.49 12.68
C THR A 7 -15.98 18.83 13.64
N ASP A 8 -16.19 19.03 14.92
CA ASP A 8 -15.43 18.45 16.03
C ASP A 8 -16.43 17.93 17.08
N ILE A 9 -16.44 16.64 17.33
CA ILE A 9 -17.32 15.98 18.29
C ILE A 9 -16.45 15.24 19.29
N TYR A 10 -16.61 15.59 20.56
CA TYR A 10 -15.90 14.97 21.66
C TYR A 10 -16.87 14.24 22.58
N HIS A 11 -16.51 13.03 23.01
CA HIS A 11 -17.19 12.31 24.07
C HIS A 11 -16.20 11.40 24.82
N SER A 12 -16.58 11.02 26.05
CA SER A 12 -15.83 10.08 26.87
C SER A 12 -16.79 9.11 27.53
N TYR A 13 -16.29 7.95 27.87
CA TYR A 13 -16.98 7.01 28.76
C TYR A 13 -15.98 6.30 29.67
N ASP A 14 -16.46 5.87 30.83
CA ASP A 14 -15.65 5.16 31.81
C ASP A 14 -15.78 3.65 31.61
N GLU A 15 -14.64 2.98 31.58
CA GLU A 15 -14.53 1.51 31.58
C GLU A 15 -14.05 1.02 32.94
N TYR A 16 -14.32 -0.25 33.27
CA TYR A 16 -13.88 -0.91 34.48
C TYR A 16 -14.26 -0.15 35.77
N ASP A 17 -15.56 0.21 35.89
CA ASP A 17 -16.10 0.92 37.06
C ASP A 17 -15.40 2.26 37.40
N GLY A 18 -15.00 2.98 36.34
CA GLY A 18 -14.37 4.29 36.48
C GLY A 18 -12.84 4.27 36.68
N ILE A 19 -12.20 3.12 36.54
CA ILE A 19 -10.74 3.01 36.63
C ILE A 19 -10.05 3.58 35.40
N LEU A 20 -10.68 3.41 34.22
CA LEU A 20 -10.13 3.85 32.93
C LEU A 20 -11.17 4.69 32.20
N THR A 21 -10.82 5.92 31.83
CA THR A 21 -11.67 6.76 30.99
C THR A 21 -11.15 6.76 29.55
N MET A 22 -12.02 6.41 28.62
CA MET A 22 -11.75 6.49 27.18
C MET A 22 -12.22 7.82 26.63
N TYR A 23 -11.37 8.50 25.88
CA TYR A 23 -11.65 9.78 25.21
C TYR A 23 -11.68 9.58 23.71
N TYR A 24 -12.73 10.08 23.07
CA TYR A 24 -12.94 10.03 21.64
C TYR A 24 -13.10 11.43 21.09
N ASN A 25 -12.38 11.72 20.01
CA ASN A 25 -12.55 12.93 19.25
C ASN A 25 -12.75 12.58 17.77
N HIS A 26 -13.89 12.99 17.24
CA HIS A 26 -14.32 12.74 15.86
C HIS A 26 -14.35 14.02 15.08
N ARG A 27 -13.58 14.12 13.99
CA ARG A 27 -13.46 15.32 13.18
C ARG A 27 -13.80 15.06 11.72
N ILE A 28 -14.54 15.97 11.13
CA ILE A 28 -14.63 16.10 9.68
C ILE A 28 -13.65 17.17 9.24
N LEU A 29 -12.73 16.81 8.36
CA LEU A 29 -11.65 17.64 7.89
C LEU A 29 -11.81 17.91 6.40
N ARG A 30 -11.56 19.18 5.97
CA ARG A 30 -11.44 19.57 4.57
C ARG A 30 -9.98 19.90 4.25
N CYS A 31 -9.43 19.31 3.21
CA CYS A 31 -8.09 19.67 2.74
C CYS A 31 -8.12 21.04 2.08
N ILE A 32 -7.27 21.98 2.51
CA ILE A 32 -7.23 23.35 1.97
C ILE A 32 -6.74 23.37 0.51
N ASN A 33 -5.98 22.34 0.08
CA ASN A 33 -5.38 22.34 -1.25
C ASN A 33 -6.26 21.69 -2.33
N CYS A 34 -7.09 20.69 -1.99
CA CYS A 34 -7.87 19.92 -2.96
C CYS A 34 -9.34 19.73 -2.59
N ASP A 35 -9.82 20.40 -1.53
CA ASP A 35 -11.19 20.35 -1.00
C ASP A 35 -11.69 18.94 -0.63
N SER A 36 -10.84 17.92 -0.65
CA SER A 36 -11.24 16.58 -0.25
C SER A 36 -11.65 16.54 1.22
N ILE A 37 -12.70 15.77 1.51
CA ILE A 37 -13.25 15.58 2.85
C ILE A 37 -12.67 14.28 3.41
N SER A 38 -12.26 14.33 4.68
CA SER A 38 -11.84 13.14 5.44
C SER A 38 -12.43 13.17 6.85
N TYR A 39 -12.71 11.99 7.37
CA TYR A 39 -13.05 11.80 8.77
C TYR A 39 -11.81 11.38 9.55
N GLN A 40 -11.60 12.00 10.71
CA GLN A 40 -10.56 11.65 11.66
C GLN A 40 -11.21 11.13 12.95
N ASN A 41 -10.73 10.00 13.43
CA ASN A 41 -11.04 9.52 14.77
C ASN A 41 -9.74 9.49 15.59
N LYS A 42 -9.75 10.21 16.73
CA LYS A 42 -8.68 10.17 17.73
C LYS A 42 -9.22 9.48 18.96
N THR A 43 -8.54 8.44 19.43
CA THR A 43 -8.89 7.66 20.64
C THR A 43 -7.70 7.63 21.56
N VAL A 44 -7.94 7.90 22.85
CA VAL A 44 -6.91 7.82 23.91
C VAL A 44 -7.57 7.44 25.21
N ASN A 45 -6.88 6.73 26.06
CA ASN A 45 -7.33 6.44 27.42
C ASN A 45 -6.65 7.37 28.44
N SER A 46 -7.20 7.43 29.67
CA SER A 46 -6.71 8.32 30.72
C SER A 46 -5.27 8.05 31.18
N GLU A 47 -4.76 6.83 30.98
CA GLU A 47 -3.38 6.45 31.33
C GLU A 47 -2.37 6.90 30.27
N GLU A 48 -2.85 7.18 29.05
CA GLU A 48 -2.02 7.63 27.92
C GLU A 48 -1.98 9.16 27.78
N VAL A 49 -2.58 9.90 28.71
CA VAL A 49 -2.56 11.37 28.76
C VAL A 49 -1.71 11.80 29.95
N TYR A 50 -0.63 12.53 29.72
CA TYR A 50 0.32 12.93 30.76
C TYR A 50 0.75 14.38 30.59
N GLN A 51 1.01 15.04 31.74
CA GLN A 51 1.53 16.40 31.78
C GLN A 51 3.04 16.38 31.49
N ILE A 52 3.47 17.16 30.47
CA ILE A 52 4.88 17.27 30.07
C ILE A 52 5.54 18.57 30.54
N GLY A 53 4.77 19.55 31.03
CA GLY A 53 5.28 20.84 31.47
C GLY A 53 4.18 21.80 31.84
N GLU A 54 4.55 23.05 31.98
CA GLU A 54 3.64 24.18 32.25
C GLU A 54 3.92 25.34 31.30
N GLU A 55 2.87 26.03 30.87
CA GLU A 55 2.94 27.28 30.13
C GLU A 55 3.49 28.41 31.01
N VAL A 56 3.82 29.55 30.41
CA VAL A 56 4.32 30.74 31.13
C VAL A 56 3.29 31.28 32.15
N ASP A 57 2.00 31.01 31.92
CA ASP A 57 0.88 31.40 32.80
C ASP A 57 0.58 30.35 33.88
N GLY A 58 1.34 29.25 33.96
CA GLY A 58 1.18 28.17 34.93
C GLY A 58 0.14 27.12 34.50
N SER A 59 -0.42 27.20 33.31
CA SER A 59 -1.33 26.17 32.78
C SER A 59 -0.56 24.90 32.38
N PRO A 60 -1.09 23.69 32.65
CA PRO A 60 -0.39 22.44 32.33
C PRO A 60 -0.36 22.19 30.82
N ILE A 61 0.81 21.77 30.30
CA ILE A 61 0.97 21.27 28.94
C ILE A 61 0.75 19.76 28.96
N TRP A 62 -0.23 19.29 28.21
CA TRP A 62 -0.56 17.86 28.10
C TRP A 62 -0.10 17.26 26.79
N GLU A 63 0.41 16.06 26.85
CA GLU A 63 0.72 15.21 25.71
C GLU A 63 -0.03 13.89 25.81
N ASP A 64 -0.36 13.28 24.70
CA ASP A 64 -1.06 11.99 24.66
C ASP A 64 -0.48 11.05 23.62
N ASN A 65 -0.61 9.73 23.86
CA ASN A 65 -0.27 8.66 22.92
C ASN A 65 -1.51 8.21 22.13
N ALA A 66 -2.36 9.14 21.72
CA ALA A 66 -3.61 8.85 21.06
C ALA A 66 -3.42 8.09 19.73
N GLN A 67 -4.27 7.10 19.52
CA GLN A 67 -4.42 6.46 18.23
C GLN A 67 -5.26 7.36 17.32
N ILE A 68 -4.70 7.74 16.17
CA ILE A 68 -5.38 8.59 15.19
C ILE A 68 -5.60 7.79 13.92
N ASN A 69 -6.87 7.66 13.51
CA ASN A 69 -7.27 7.02 12.27
C ASN A 69 -7.94 8.02 11.33
N PHE A 70 -7.71 7.86 10.04
CA PHE A 70 -8.33 8.69 8.99
C PHE A 70 -9.15 7.82 8.04
N TYR A 71 -10.28 8.35 7.57
CA TYR A 71 -11.14 7.72 6.58
C TYR A 71 -11.54 8.74 5.49
N PRO A 72 -11.26 8.47 4.20
CA PRO A 72 -10.52 7.29 3.75
C PRO A 72 -9.12 7.22 4.37
N VAL A 73 -8.56 6.00 4.46
CA VAL A 73 -7.19 5.80 4.95
C VAL A 73 -6.25 6.63 4.08
N ARG A 74 -5.34 7.35 4.71
CA ARG A 74 -4.34 8.15 3.98
C ARG A 74 -3.37 7.19 3.31
N ASP A 75 -3.29 7.29 1.99
CA ASP A 75 -2.39 6.47 1.19
C ASP A 75 -0.94 6.78 1.57
N GLU A 76 -0.29 5.84 2.23
CA GLU A 76 1.16 5.87 2.44
C GLU A 76 1.89 5.33 1.21
N VAL A 77 1.22 4.45 0.47
CA VAL A 77 1.69 3.90 -0.80
C VAL A 77 0.73 4.35 -1.88
N THR A 78 1.23 5.13 -2.82
CA THR A 78 0.48 5.59 -3.99
C THR A 78 0.60 4.58 -5.12
N ALA A 79 -0.51 4.26 -5.76
CA ALA A 79 -0.55 3.49 -6.98
C ALA A 79 0.22 4.21 -8.12
N PHE A 80 0.57 3.47 -9.15
CA PHE A 80 1.09 4.04 -10.39
C PHE A 80 0.17 5.15 -10.93
N SER A 81 0.77 6.13 -11.61
CA SER A 81 0.01 7.20 -12.24
C SER A 81 -1.02 6.63 -13.25
N LYS A 82 -2.09 7.41 -13.53
CA LYS A 82 -3.12 7.04 -14.52
C LYS A 82 -2.56 6.75 -15.92
N GLU A 83 -1.33 7.14 -16.21
CA GLU A 83 -0.65 6.81 -17.46
C GLU A 83 -0.29 5.32 -17.54
N PHE A 84 0.08 4.70 -16.41
CA PHE A 84 0.31 3.26 -16.33
C PHE A 84 -0.96 2.44 -16.53
N GLN A 85 -2.11 2.94 -16.10
CA GLN A 85 -3.41 2.30 -16.35
C GLN A 85 -3.67 2.06 -17.84
N LYS A 86 -3.20 2.96 -18.72
CA LYS A 86 -3.37 2.83 -20.18
C LYS A 86 -2.43 1.80 -20.82
N ILE A 87 -1.40 1.40 -20.10
CA ILE A 87 -0.35 0.50 -20.62
C ILE A 87 -0.60 -0.93 -20.15
N LEU A 88 -1.09 -1.10 -18.92
CA LEU A 88 -1.36 -2.41 -18.33
C LEU A 88 -2.67 -3.01 -18.84
N PRO A 89 -2.75 -4.35 -18.98
CA PRO A 89 -4.02 -5.04 -19.10
C PRO A 89 -4.92 -4.72 -17.92
N GLU A 90 -6.21 -4.56 -18.16
CA GLU A 90 -7.19 -4.14 -17.15
C GLU A 90 -7.20 -5.03 -15.91
N GLU A 91 -7.17 -6.36 -16.08
CA GLU A 91 -7.14 -7.33 -14.98
C GLU A 91 -5.92 -7.15 -14.08
N ILE A 92 -4.74 -6.91 -14.64
CA ILE A 92 -3.50 -6.68 -13.89
C ILE A 92 -3.59 -5.36 -13.13
N TYR A 93 -4.10 -4.31 -13.77
CA TYR A 93 -4.25 -3.01 -13.14
C TYR A 93 -5.24 -3.03 -11.98
N LEU A 94 -6.41 -3.67 -12.15
CA LEU A 94 -7.41 -3.81 -11.09
C LEU A 94 -6.86 -4.57 -9.88
N THR A 95 -6.19 -5.72 -10.12
CA THR A 95 -5.57 -6.47 -9.01
C THR A 95 -4.48 -5.66 -8.31
N TYR A 96 -3.70 -4.88 -9.06
CA TYR A 96 -2.70 -3.99 -8.47
C TYR A 96 -3.34 -2.92 -7.58
N GLU A 97 -4.45 -2.28 -8.00
CA GLU A 97 -5.18 -1.32 -7.17
C GLU A 97 -5.74 -1.98 -5.88
N GLU A 98 -6.29 -3.20 -5.98
CA GLU A 98 -6.77 -3.94 -4.80
C GLU A 98 -5.63 -4.24 -3.81
N VAL A 99 -4.43 -4.58 -4.30
CA VAL A 99 -3.24 -4.77 -3.46
C VAL A 99 -2.87 -3.49 -2.72
N ILE A 100 -2.88 -2.33 -3.39
CA ILE A 100 -2.61 -1.03 -2.77
C ILE A 100 -3.66 -0.72 -1.70
N VAL A 101 -4.95 -0.94 -1.99
CA VAL A 101 -6.03 -0.73 -1.02
C VAL A 101 -5.85 -1.64 0.19
N ALA A 102 -5.59 -2.93 0.00
CA ALA A 102 -5.37 -3.88 1.10
C ALA A 102 -4.16 -3.49 1.96
N LEU A 103 -3.06 -3.07 1.32
CA LEU A 103 -1.83 -2.63 2.00
C LEU A 103 -2.08 -1.36 2.84
N ASN A 104 -2.77 -0.37 2.28
CA ASN A 104 -3.07 0.89 2.95
C ASN A 104 -4.07 0.71 4.10
N ASN A 105 -4.96 -0.27 4.02
CA ASN A 105 -5.89 -0.63 5.09
C ASN A 105 -5.32 -1.63 6.12
N ASN A 106 -4.00 -1.88 6.12
CA ASN A 106 -3.35 -2.81 7.04
C ASN A 106 -3.96 -4.22 7.02
N MET A 107 -4.24 -4.75 5.82
CA MET A 107 -4.77 -6.09 5.59
C MET A 107 -3.65 -7.03 5.09
N PRO A 108 -2.71 -7.47 5.93
CA PRO A 108 -1.48 -8.14 5.49
C PRO A 108 -1.76 -9.48 4.77
N LEU A 109 -2.76 -10.23 5.21
CA LEU A 109 -3.18 -11.47 4.56
C LEU A 109 -3.64 -11.22 3.12
N LEU A 110 -4.58 -10.28 2.94
CA LEU A 110 -5.11 -9.94 1.61
C LEU A 110 -4.03 -9.33 0.71
N THR A 111 -3.16 -8.50 1.27
CA THR A 111 -2.01 -7.95 0.54
C THR A 111 -1.09 -9.07 0.03
N GLY A 112 -0.73 -10.04 0.87
CA GLY A 112 0.13 -11.16 0.49
C GLY A 112 -0.49 -12.03 -0.60
N LEU A 113 -1.78 -12.36 -0.48
CA LEU A 113 -2.53 -13.10 -1.51
C LEU A 113 -2.61 -12.30 -2.80
N GLY A 114 -2.92 -11.00 -2.72
CA GLY A 114 -3.00 -10.11 -3.88
C GLY A 114 -1.67 -9.97 -4.62
N LEU A 115 -0.55 -9.82 -3.91
CA LEU A 115 0.79 -9.79 -4.51
C LEU A 115 1.10 -11.07 -5.30
N ARG A 116 0.76 -12.23 -4.76
CA ARG A 116 0.92 -13.50 -5.45
C ARG A 116 0.02 -13.58 -6.70
N THR A 117 -1.25 -13.24 -6.57
CA THR A 117 -2.21 -13.23 -7.69
C THR A 117 -1.74 -12.29 -8.80
N LEU A 118 -1.25 -11.10 -8.43
CA LEU A 118 -0.70 -10.13 -9.37
C LEU A 118 0.50 -10.70 -10.13
N LEU A 119 1.44 -11.37 -9.44
CA LEU A 119 2.56 -12.05 -10.08
C LEU A 119 2.09 -13.13 -11.06
N GLU A 120 1.13 -13.98 -10.66
CA GLU A 120 0.56 -15.03 -11.51
C GLU A 120 -0.12 -14.45 -12.76
N GLN A 121 -0.86 -13.34 -12.65
CA GLN A 121 -1.49 -12.65 -13.78
C GLN A 121 -0.46 -12.06 -14.75
N ILE A 122 0.58 -11.40 -14.23
CA ILE A 122 1.66 -10.84 -15.06
C ILE A 122 2.30 -11.95 -15.91
N ILE A 123 2.63 -13.06 -15.28
CA ILE A 123 3.28 -14.19 -15.96
C ILE A 123 2.35 -14.84 -16.97
N LYS A 124 1.09 -15.08 -16.62
CA LYS A 124 0.07 -15.66 -17.50
C LYS A 124 -0.17 -14.81 -18.75
N TYR A 125 -0.10 -13.48 -18.61
CA TYR A 125 -0.25 -12.56 -19.75
C TYR A 125 0.78 -12.82 -20.86
N PHE A 126 1.97 -13.29 -20.54
CA PHE A 126 3.01 -13.67 -21.51
C PHE A 126 2.85 -15.09 -22.06
N GLY A 127 1.67 -15.71 -21.91
CA GLY A 127 1.30 -16.98 -22.55
C GLY A 127 1.92 -18.22 -21.89
N ARG A 128 2.34 -18.13 -20.64
CA ARG A 128 2.94 -19.23 -19.91
C ARG A 128 1.96 -19.71 -18.82
N SER A 129 1.67 -21.00 -18.79
CA SER A 129 0.51 -21.52 -18.04
C SER A 129 0.83 -22.53 -16.94
N ASP A 130 2.09 -22.79 -16.65
CA ASP A 130 2.51 -23.88 -15.77
C ASP A 130 2.84 -23.40 -14.34
N ASP A 131 3.53 -24.20 -13.56
CA ASP A 131 3.96 -23.85 -12.21
C ASP A 131 4.78 -22.56 -12.21
N LEU A 132 4.42 -21.65 -11.31
CA LEU A 132 5.01 -20.30 -11.19
C LEU A 132 6.55 -20.36 -11.02
N GLY A 133 7.06 -21.36 -10.29
CA GLY A 133 8.51 -21.53 -10.10
C GLY A 133 9.22 -21.92 -11.40
N VAL A 134 8.62 -22.81 -12.20
CA VAL A 134 9.15 -23.20 -13.51
C VAL A 134 9.22 -22.00 -14.45
N ILE A 135 8.18 -21.17 -14.46
CA ILE A 135 8.10 -19.99 -15.33
C ILE A 135 9.12 -18.93 -14.93
N LEU A 136 9.31 -18.70 -13.64
CA LEU A 136 10.33 -17.74 -13.18
C LEU A 136 11.74 -18.20 -13.61
N THR A 137 11.99 -19.50 -13.62
CA THR A 137 13.25 -20.05 -14.15
C THR A 137 13.38 -19.80 -15.65
N GLN A 138 12.32 -20.00 -16.43
CA GLN A 138 12.32 -19.72 -17.86
C GLN A 138 12.49 -18.21 -18.16
N PHE A 139 11.90 -17.33 -17.35
CA PHE A 139 12.10 -15.88 -17.49
C PHE A 139 13.55 -15.47 -17.25
N GLU A 140 14.23 -16.14 -16.32
CA GLU A 140 15.66 -15.95 -16.10
C GLU A 140 16.48 -16.45 -17.29
N GLU A 141 16.22 -17.67 -17.79
CA GLU A 141 16.90 -18.27 -18.93
C GLU A 141 16.72 -17.44 -20.22
N ASP A 142 15.52 -16.89 -20.43
CA ASP A 142 15.19 -16.01 -21.56
C ASP A 142 15.76 -14.58 -21.40
N GLY A 143 16.36 -14.26 -20.24
CA GLY A 143 16.96 -12.95 -19.98
C GLY A 143 15.96 -11.83 -19.64
N PHE A 144 14.71 -12.16 -19.35
CA PHE A 144 13.71 -11.17 -18.91
C PHE A 144 13.97 -10.69 -17.50
N ILE A 145 14.49 -11.55 -16.61
CA ILE A 145 14.84 -11.22 -15.23
C ILE A 145 16.23 -11.76 -14.89
N SER A 146 16.90 -11.12 -13.96
CA SER A 146 18.17 -11.63 -13.41
C SER A 146 17.92 -12.72 -12.36
N THR A 147 18.95 -13.53 -12.07
CA THR A 147 18.92 -14.50 -10.96
C THR A 147 18.45 -13.88 -9.66
N LYS A 148 18.91 -12.67 -9.36
CA LYS A 148 18.52 -11.96 -8.13
C LYS A 148 17.04 -11.56 -8.11
N GLN A 149 16.53 -11.11 -9.25
CA GLN A 149 15.10 -10.82 -9.37
C GLN A 149 14.25 -12.08 -9.24
N ARG A 150 14.68 -13.21 -9.83
CA ARG A 150 14.01 -14.50 -9.69
C ARG A 150 13.88 -14.90 -8.22
N GLU A 151 14.97 -14.84 -7.43
CA GLU A 151 14.94 -15.13 -5.99
C GLU A 151 13.93 -14.26 -5.22
N LEU A 152 13.87 -12.96 -5.55
CA LEU A 152 12.92 -12.03 -4.93
C LEU A 152 11.47 -12.35 -5.33
N LEU A 153 11.22 -12.69 -6.59
CA LEU A 153 9.89 -13.07 -7.07
C LEU A 153 9.44 -14.43 -6.51
N ASP A 154 10.36 -15.39 -6.34
CA ASP A 154 10.09 -16.64 -5.64
C ASP A 154 9.62 -16.41 -4.20
N SER A 155 10.17 -15.41 -3.51
CA SER A 155 9.71 -15.08 -2.16
C SER A 155 8.24 -14.61 -2.13
N ILE A 156 7.74 -13.95 -3.19
CA ILE A 156 6.34 -13.57 -3.33
C ILE A 156 5.44 -14.81 -3.50
N ARG A 157 5.90 -15.81 -4.23
CA ARG A 157 5.17 -17.08 -4.39
C ARG A 157 4.85 -17.74 -3.04
N TYR A 158 5.77 -17.68 -2.09
CA TYR A 158 5.60 -18.26 -0.76
C TYR A 158 4.73 -17.38 0.17
N LEU A 159 4.65 -16.08 -0.05
CA LEU A 159 3.80 -15.17 0.76
C LEU A 159 2.36 -15.63 0.84
N GLY A 160 1.75 -16.00 -0.30
CA GLY A 160 0.37 -16.46 -0.36
C GLY A 160 0.15 -17.81 0.35
N ASN A 161 1.12 -18.70 0.30
CA ASN A 161 1.05 -20.00 0.97
C ASN A 161 1.18 -19.86 2.50
N ASP A 162 2.15 -19.06 2.96
CA ASP A 162 2.36 -18.81 4.40
C ASP A 162 1.18 -18.05 5.02
N ALA A 163 0.64 -17.08 4.31
CA ALA A 163 -0.54 -16.31 4.73
C ALA A 163 -1.79 -17.20 4.90
N ALA A 164 -1.98 -18.18 4.00
CA ALA A 164 -3.12 -19.10 4.06
C ALA A 164 -2.97 -20.20 5.12
N HIS A 165 -1.74 -20.58 5.50
CA HIS A 165 -1.50 -21.77 6.32
C HIS A 165 -0.93 -21.48 7.72
N ARG A 166 -0.33 -20.34 7.98
CA ARG A 166 0.44 -20.11 9.21
C ARG A 166 0.03 -18.90 10.06
N ALA A 167 -0.97 -18.12 9.72
CA ALA A 167 -1.33 -16.90 10.46
C ALA A 167 -0.13 -15.94 10.78
N ASP A 168 1.04 -16.22 10.24
CA ASP A 168 2.23 -15.38 10.37
C ASP A 168 2.13 -14.23 9.36
N SER A 169 1.56 -13.12 9.80
CA SER A 169 1.47 -11.92 8.99
C SER A 169 2.86 -11.33 8.79
N LYS A 170 3.30 -11.25 7.54
CA LYS A 170 4.51 -10.48 7.19
C LYS A 170 4.36 -9.03 7.64
N SER A 171 5.48 -8.41 8.02
CA SER A 171 5.44 -7.00 8.40
C SER A 171 4.99 -6.14 7.21
N ARG A 172 4.33 -5.00 7.50
CA ARG A 172 3.97 -4.01 6.47
C ARG A 172 5.18 -3.62 5.60
N LYS A 173 6.36 -3.51 6.21
CA LYS A 173 7.61 -3.18 5.52
C LYS A 173 7.99 -4.23 4.48
N ASP A 174 7.84 -5.52 4.83
CA ASP A 174 8.13 -6.61 3.90
C ASP A 174 7.15 -6.63 2.73
N LEU A 175 5.87 -6.37 2.99
CA LEU A 175 4.84 -6.30 1.95
C LEU A 175 5.09 -5.12 0.99
N ILE A 176 5.48 -3.96 1.49
CA ILE A 176 5.89 -2.81 0.65
C ILE A 176 7.11 -3.17 -0.20
N PHE A 177 8.10 -3.87 0.37
CA PHE A 177 9.26 -4.32 -0.38
C PHE A 177 8.86 -5.25 -1.55
N HIS A 178 8.00 -6.25 -1.30
CA HIS A 178 7.53 -7.17 -2.35
C HIS A 178 6.69 -6.46 -3.42
N LEU A 179 5.87 -5.50 -3.02
CA LEU A 179 5.16 -4.64 -3.98
C LEU A 179 6.14 -3.90 -4.90
N LYS A 180 7.22 -3.31 -4.36
CA LYS A 180 8.26 -2.63 -5.15
C LYS A 180 8.97 -3.56 -6.12
N VAL A 181 9.17 -4.83 -5.75
CA VAL A 181 9.72 -5.84 -6.65
C VAL A 181 8.79 -6.10 -7.83
N LEU A 182 7.47 -6.22 -7.58
CA LEU A 182 6.47 -6.38 -8.65
C LEU A 182 6.32 -5.14 -9.51
N GLU A 183 6.33 -3.94 -8.91
CA GLU A 183 6.31 -2.68 -9.65
C GLU A 183 7.48 -2.57 -10.62
N ASN A 184 8.67 -2.99 -10.20
CA ASN A 184 9.84 -3.03 -11.07
C ASN A 184 9.66 -4.02 -12.23
N LEU A 185 9.12 -5.22 -11.97
CA LEU A 185 8.82 -6.21 -13.00
C LEU A 185 7.79 -5.66 -14.01
N ILE A 186 6.72 -5.03 -13.53
CA ILE A 186 5.70 -4.40 -14.37
C ILE A 186 6.33 -3.33 -15.27
N GLN A 187 7.15 -2.46 -14.72
CA GLN A 187 7.84 -1.43 -15.50
C GLN A 187 8.71 -2.05 -16.58
N GLN A 188 9.47 -3.09 -16.26
CA GLN A 188 10.37 -3.76 -17.19
C GLN A 188 9.61 -4.43 -18.34
N LEU A 189 8.56 -5.18 -18.04
CA LEU A 189 7.85 -5.99 -19.02
C LEU A 189 6.85 -5.18 -19.88
N PHE A 190 6.16 -4.22 -19.29
CA PHE A 190 5.10 -3.49 -20.01
C PHE A 190 5.55 -2.12 -20.52
N VAL A 191 6.35 -1.39 -19.76
CA VAL A 191 6.72 -0.02 -20.12
C VAL A 191 7.94 0.00 -21.02
N TYR A 192 9.05 -0.57 -20.59
CA TYR A 192 10.30 -0.50 -21.36
C TYR A 192 10.25 -1.31 -22.65
N TYR A 193 9.57 -2.46 -22.63
CA TYR A 193 9.38 -3.26 -23.83
C TYR A 193 8.58 -2.50 -24.88
N LYS A 194 7.44 -1.89 -24.51
CA LYS A 194 6.60 -1.09 -25.40
C LYS A 194 7.33 0.14 -25.94
N MET A 195 8.05 0.86 -25.09
CA MET A 195 8.87 2.00 -25.50
C MET A 195 9.99 1.59 -26.48
N GLY A 196 10.58 0.43 -26.27
CA GLY A 196 11.61 -0.14 -27.17
C GLY A 196 11.05 -0.43 -28.56
N GLU A 197 9.86 -1.03 -28.65
CA GLU A 197 9.18 -1.28 -29.93
C GLU A 197 8.84 0.02 -30.67
N GLU A 198 8.31 1.02 -29.99
CA GLU A 198 7.97 2.32 -30.59
C GLU A 198 9.21 3.06 -31.09
N SER A 199 10.31 3.01 -30.36
CA SER A 199 11.59 3.61 -30.73
C SER A 199 12.18 2.92 -32.00
N SER A 200 12.08 1.60 -32.06
CA SER A 200 12.54 0.82 -33.21
C SER A 200 11.70 1.12 -34.48
N LYS A 201 10.37 1.23 -34.34
CA LYS A 201 9.47 1.62 -35.45
C LYS A 201 9.73 3.05 -35.95
N LYS A 202 10.08 3.99 -35.08
CA LYS A 202 10.45 5.36 -35.46
C LYS A 202 11.77 5.41 -36.25
N ARG A 203 12.78 4.62 -35.88
CA ARG A 203 14.07 4.55 -36.63
C ARG A 203 13.90 4.03 -38.05
N LEU A 204 13.05 3.02 -38.21
CA LEU A 204 12.76 2.45 -39.55
C LEU A 204 12.04 3.44 -40.48
N ARG A 205 11.21 4.35 -39.94
CA ARG A 205 10.50 5.38 -40.73
C ARG A 205 11.35 6.60 -41.12
N VAL A 206 12.51 6.78 -40.49
CA VAL A 206 13.45 7.89 -40.79
C VAL A 206 14.51 7.46 -41.79
N SER A 207 14.61 6.18 -42.12
CA SER A 207 15.56 5.60 -43.07
C SER A 207 14.99 5.38 -44.47
N ASP A 208 13.72 5.73 -44.72
CA ASP A 208 13.04 5.81 -46.02
C ASP A 208 12.91 7.29 -46.46
#